data_f6f9849d43cee429954a425822d6fe99
#
_entry.id   f6f9849d43cee429954a425822d6fe99
#
_cell.length_a   1.000
_cell.length_b   1.000
_cell.length_c   1.000
_cell.angle_alpha   90.00
_cell.angle_beta   90.00
_cell.angle_gamma   90.00
#
_symmetry.space_group_name_H-M   'P 1'
#
loop_
_entity.id
_entity.type
_entity.pdbx_description
1 polymer ?
#
loop_
_entity_poly.entity_id
_entity_poly.type
_entity_poly.pdbx_seq_one_letter_code
_entity_poly.pdbx_strand_id
1 'polypeptide(L)'
;MERITVYTKSNCIQCIMTKKELTKHGVTYKEINIEEQPTAMEELIERNLRSMPVVVVDGDWDKAFGGFQPDKLEKLLEVAE
;
A
#
# COMPACT_ATOMS: atom_id res chain seq x y z
N MET A 1 -10.82 -9.66 -8.27
CA MET A 1 -9.35 -9.48 -8.14
C MET A 1 -9.05 -8.10 -7.60
N GLU A 2 -8.17 -8.05 -6.61
CA GLU A 2 -7.76 -6.78 -6.04
C GLU A 2 -6.77 -6.09 -6.97
N ARG A 3 -7.06 -4.83 -7.29
CA ARG A 3 -6.14 -4.02 -8.08
C ARG A 3 -5.06 -3.38 -7.22
N ILE A 4 -5.37 -3.23 -5.93
CA ILE A 4 -4.49 -2.53 -4.99
C ILE A 4 -3.79 -3.55 -4.08
N THR A 5 -2.48 -3.39 -3.93
CA THR A 5 -1.68 -4.16 -2.99
C THR A 5 -1.10 -3.20 -1.97
N VAL A 6 -1.26 -3.51 -0.69
CA VAL A 6 -0.75 -2.68 0.41
C VAL A 6 0.28 -3.51 1.18
N TYR A 7 1.51 -3.02 1.22
CA TYR A 7 2.59 -3.64 2.00
C TYR A 7 2.58 -3.00 3.38
N THR A 8 2.47 -3.82 4.41
CA THR A 8 2.31 -3.37 5.79
C THR A 8 3.33 -4.01 6.72
N LYS A 9 3.36 -3.55 7.97
CA LYS A 9 4.13 -4.17 9.04
C LYS A 9 3.34 -4.06 10.34
N SER A 10 3.76 -4.80 11.36
CA SER A 10 3.12 -4.75 12.67
C SER A 10 3.38 -3.39 13.35
N ASN A 11 2.45 -2.96 14.19
CA ASN A 11 2.56 -1.71 14.97
C ASN A 11 2.81 -0.48 14.08
N CYS A 12 2.10 -0.42 12.96
CA CYS A 12 2.23 0.69 12.01
C CYS A 12 0.94 1.48 11.96
N ILE A 13 0.96 2.65 12.58
CA ILE A 13 -0.20 3.55 12.62
C ILE A 13 -0.60 3.99 11.22
N GLN A 14 0.38 4.36 10.39
CA GLN A 14 0.12 4.80 9.03
C GLN A 14 -0.49 3.69 8.17
N CYS A 15 -0.07 2.45 8.40
CA CYS A 15 -0.66 1.29 7.71
C CYS A 15 -2.13 1.15 8.08
N ILE A 16 -2.45 1.29 9.35
CA ILE A 16 -3.83 1.20 9.84
C ILE A 16 -4.68 2.29 9.21
N MET A 17 -4.17 3.53 9.16
CA MET A 17 -4.89 4.65 8.58
C MET A 17 -5.16 4.44 7.09
N THR A 18 -4.18 3.94 6.36
CA THR A 18 -4.33 3.66 4.93
C THR A 18 -5.39 2.59 4.69
N LYS A 19 -5.35 1.51 5.47
CA LYS A 19 -6.33 0.43 5.34
C LYS A 19 -7.73 0.91 5.66
N LYS A 20 -7.87 1.77 6.66
CA LYS A 20 -9.18 2.34 7.02
C LYS A 20 -9.75 3.18 5.88
N GLU A 21 -8.91 3.99 5.24
CA GLU A 21 -9.36 4.80 4.12
C GLU A 21 -9.83 3.94 2.95
N LEU A 22 -9.09 2.89 2.62
CA LEU A 22 -9.48 1.98 1.55
C LEU A 22 -10.82 1.30 1.87
N THR A 23 -10.98 0.84 3.09
CA THR A 23 -12.21 0.19 3.52
C THR A 23 -13.39 1.18 3.51
N LYS A 24 -13.17 2.40 3.95
CA LYS A 24 -14.17 3.45 3.97
C LYS A 24 -14.72 3.73 2.57
N HIS A 25 -13.88 3.65 1.57
CA HIS A 25 -14.30 3.87 0.18
C HIS A 25 -14.78 2.60 -0.51
N GLY A 26 -14.91 1.50 0.23
CA GLY A 26 -15.41 0.25 -0.32
C GLY A 26 -14.46 -0.44 -1.28
N VAL A 27 -13.18 -0.13 -1.21
CA VAL A 27 -12.17 -0.68 -2.11
C VAL A 27 -11.52 -1.91 -1.48
N THR A 28 -11.50 -3.01 -2.23
CA THR A 28 -10.80 -4.21 -1.77
C THR A 28 -9.32 -4.13 -2.12
N TYR A 29 -8.49 -4.73 -1.30
CA TYR A 29 -7.04 -4.71 -1.52
C TYR A 29 -6.41 -5.99 -0.97
N LYS A 30 -5.23 -6.31 -1.50
CA LYS A 30 -4.43 -7.41 -0.99
C LYS A 30 -3.43 -6.84 0.01
N GLU A 31 -3.37 -7.41 1.18
CA GLU A 31 -2.42 -6.97 2.21
C GLU A 31 -1.26 -7.95 2.28
N ILE A 32 -0.04 -7.43 2.24
CA ILE A 32 1.18 -8.21 2.40
C ILE A 32 1.95 -7.66 3.59
N ASN A 33 2.11 -8.48 4.63
CA ASN A 33 2.88 -8.10 5.81
C ASN A 33 4.35 -8.48 5.55
N ILE A 34 5.22 -7.46 5.51
CA ILE A 34 6.64 -7.68 5.18
C ILE A 34 7.39 -8.49 6.24
N GLU A 35 6.85 -8.55 7.45
CA GLU A 35 7.45 -9.37 8.51
C GLU A 35 7.19 -10.85 8.30
N GLU A 36 6.08 -11.18 7.62
CA GLU A 36 5.74 -12.55 7.28
C GLU A 36 6.31 -12.97 5.92
N GLN A 37 6.65 -12.00 5.08
CA GLN A 37 7.19 -12.25 3.74
C GLN A 37 8.45 -11.43 3.50
N PRO A 38 9.62 -11.92 3.95
CA PRO A 38 10.88 -11.17 3.84
C PRO A 38 11.28 -10.80 2.42
N THR A 39 10.90 -11.60 1.42
CA THR A 39 11.19 -11.28 0.02
C THR A 39 10.49 -10.02 -0.42
N ALA A 40 9.32 -9.72 0.13
CA ALA A 40 8.61 -8.49 -0.18
C ALA A 40 9.39 -7.27 0.30
N MET A 41 10.01 -7.37 1.47
CA MET A 41 10.85 -6.29 1.99
C MET A 41 12.04 -6.01 1.08
N GLU A 42 12.67 -7.06 0.56
CA GLU A 42 13.78 -6.92 -0.37
C GLU A 42 13.37 -6.17 -1.63
N GLU A 43 12.19 -6.48 -2.18
CA GLU A 43 11.67 -5.79 -3.35
C GLU A 43 11.46 -4.31 -3.08
N LEU A 44 10.94 -3.97 -1.91
CA LEU A 44 10.70 -2.59 -1.53
C LEU A 44 11.99 -1.80 -1.37
N ILE A 45 13.01 -2.42 -0.76
CA ILE A 45 14.31 -1.80 -0.57
C ILE A 45 14.95 -1.51 -1.93
N GLU A 46 14.88 -2.45 -2.86
CA GLU A 46 15.42 -2.27 -4.22
C GLU A 46 14.77 -1.09 -4.94
N ARG A 47 13.50 -0.80 -4.64
CA ARG A 47 12.77 0.30 -5.25
C ARG A 47 12.82 1.57 -4.41
N ASN A 48 13.63 1.56 -3.35
CA ASN A 48 13.79 2.70 -2.44
C ASN A 48 12.48 3.10 -1.74
N LEU A 49 11.63 2.11 -1.49
CA LEU A 49 10.34 2.31 -0.80
C LEU A 49 10.44 1.69 0.59
N ARG A 50 10.89 2.46 1.56
CA ARG A 50 11.16 1.96 2.91
C ARG A 50 10.15 2.40 3.96
N SER A 51 9.26 3.29 3.62
CA SER A 51 8.24 3.79 4.55
C SER A 51 6.94 3.02 4.35
N MET A 52 6.51 2.29 5.37
CA MET A 52 5.24 1.57 5.31
C MET A 52 4.09 2.51 5.66
N PRO A 53 2.91 2.33 5.10
CA PRO A 53 2.58 1.31 4.10
C PRO A 53 3.10 1.69 2.71
N VAL A 54 3.29 0.71 1.85
CA VAL A 54 3.55 0.95 0.43
C VAL A 54 2.34 0.51 -0.35
N VAL A 55 1.82 1.39 -1.18
CA VAL A 55 0.61 1.14 -1.96
C VAL A 55 0.97 1.01 -3.44
N VAL A 56 0.55 -0.08 -4.05
CA VAL A 56 0.81 -0.36 -5.46
C VAL A 56 -0.51 -0.67 -6.14
N VAL A 57 -0.77 -0.06 -7.29
CA VAL A 57 -1.98 -0.29 -8.08
C VAL A 57 -1.64 -1.01 -9.37
N ASP A 58 -2.32 -2.12 -9.63
CA ASP A 58 -2.14 -2.91 -10.87
C ASP A 58 -0.69 -3.32 -11.14
N GLY A 59 0.11 -3.46 -10.08
CA GLY A 59 1.52 -3.81 -10.23
C GLY A 59 2.40 -2.71 -10.79
N ASP A 60 1.88 -1.49 -10.89
CA ASP A 60 2.62 -0.34 -11.42
C ASP A 60 3.48 0.28 -10.34
N TRP A 61 4.74 -0.15 -10.29
CA TRP A 61 5.70 0.34 -9.30
C TRP A 61 6.12 1.78 -9.52
N ASP A 62 5.96 2.30 -10.72
CA ASP A 62 6.31 3.70 -11.02
C ASP A 62 5.41 4.67 -10.27
N LYS A 63 4.19 4.26 -9.98
CA LYS A 63 3.22 5.08 -9.25
C LYS A 63 3.08 4.70 -7.79
N ALA A 64 3.84 3.71 -7.34
CA ALA A 64 3.79 3.27 -5.94
C ALA A 64 4.33 4.36 -5.02
N PHE A 65 3.79 4.41 -3.82
CA PHE A 65 4.25 5.38 -2.82
C PHE A 65 4.29 4.74 -1.44
N GLY A 66 5.14 5.30 -0.58
CA GLY A 66 5.28 4.85 0.80
C GLY A 66 4.80 5.89 1.78
N GLY A 67 4.37 5.43 2.95
CA GLY A 67 3.81 6.27 3.99
C GLY A 67 2.35 6.61 3.75
N PHE A 68 1.70 7.19 4.76
CA PHE A 68 0.31 7.62 4.61
C PHE A 68 0.29 8.96 3.88
N GLN A 69 -0.18 8.95 2.65
CA GLN A 69 -0.26 10.14 1.81
C GLN A 69 -1.68 10.30 1.29
N PRO A 70 -2.54 11.01 2.06
CA PRO A 70 -3.96 11.13 1.72
C PRO A 70 -4.23 11.64 0.31
N ASP A 71 -3.46 12.62 -0.15
CA ASP A 71 -3.67 13.20 -1.47
C ASP A 71 -3.45 12.18 -2.58
N LYS A 72 -2.37 11.39 -2.47
CA LYS A 72 -2.09 10.34 -3.44
C LYS A 72 -3.10 9.23 -3.36
N LEU A 73 -3.52 8.90 -2.15
CA LEU A 73 -4.52 7.86 -1.93
C LEU A 73 -5.86 8.24 -2.54
N GLU A 74 -6.28 9.49 -2.41
CA GLU A 74 -7.50 9.99 -3.03
C GLU A 74 -7.48 9.87 -4.54
N LYS A 75 -6.37 10.26 -5.16
CA LYS A 75 -6.23 10.15 -6.61
C LYS A 75 -6.32 8.71 -7.07
N LEU A 76 -5.71 7.82 -6.32
CA LEU A 76 -5.71 6.40 -6.60
C LEU A 76 -7.12 5.84 -6.49
N LEU A 77 -7.88 6.25 -5.48
CA LEU A 77 -9.25 5.80 -5.26
C LEU A 77 -10.18 6.27 -6.37
N GLU A 78 -9.96 7.45 -6.91
CA GLU A 78 -10.74 7.94 -8.05
C GLU A 78 -10.54 7.06 -9.28
N VAL A 79 -9.34 6.57 -9.50
CA VAL A 79 -9.01 5.73 -10.65
C VAL A 79 -9.43 4.28 -10.41
N ALA A 80 -9.33 3.80 -9.19
CA ALA A 80 -9.63 2.40 -8.85
C ALA A 80 -11.12 2.09 -8.76
N GLU A 81 -11.94 3.11 -8.63
CA GLU A 81 -13.38 2.95 -8.64
C GLU A 81 -13.87 2.80 -10.09
#